data_9c8e87e5dca61df61cad401134f7b7c9
#
_entry.id   9c8e87e5dca61df61cad401134f7b7c9
#
_cell.length_a   1.000
_cell.length_b   1.000
_cell.length_c   1.000
_cell.angle_alpha   90.00
_cell.angle_beta   90.00
_cell.angle_gamma   90.00
#
_symmetry.space_group_name_H-M   'P 1'
#
loop_
_entity.id
_entity.type
_entity.pdbx_description
1 polymer ?
#
loop_
_entity_poly.entity_id
_entity_poly.type
_entity_poly.pdbx_seq_one_letter_code
_entity_poly.pdbx_strand_id
1 'polypeptide(L)'
;MQTESGPKGKIKMLLTKILLLTAFIGHVICRKCDSLLAYTPSGRFSAADMKSCGKMAERFEGMSLKNIMISMLLGVPALMMSGFGAFGLCRYMFGFSKVYGTIMAISAAVFICFVIAHHVLCGVTEWIFVRFDRTEESYKAVLEFFKQTAVMMYVCYTGLLVFAVTFFIAVVTGVTDLPRWACIFNTLPLFLVLTPFKLVGTGNIANALMYLGLFIFI
;
A
#
# COMPACT_ATOMS: atom_id res chain seq x y z
N MET A 1 -31.72 0.36 -14.23
CA MET A 1 -30.78 1.46 -13.96
C MET A 1 -30.27 1.97 -15.31
N GLN A 2 -30.61 3.21 -15.71
CA GLN A 2 -30.19 3.77 -17.00
C GLN A 2 -28.67 3.97 -16.96
N THR A 3 -27.94 3.23 -17.76
CA THR A 3 -26.56 3.56 -18.08
C THR A 3 -26.54 4.96 -18.69
N GLU A 4 -25.85 5.91 -18.02
CA GLU A 4 -25.60 7.24 -18.60
C GLU A 4 -24.74 7.05 -19.88
N SER A 5 -25.36 6.68 -21.00
CA SER A 5 -24.70 6.51 -22.30
C SER A 5 -24.25 7.83 -22.93
N GLY A 6 -24.51 8.96 -22.26
CA GLY A 6 -24.18 10.30 -22.72
C GLY A 6 -22.70 10.68 -22.50
N PRO A 7 -22.25 11.84 -23.09
CA PRO A 7 -20.87 12.31 -23.00
C PRO A 7 -20.34 12.42 -21.56
N LYS A 8 -21.20 12.82 -20.61
CA LYS A 8 -20.84 12.92 -19.18
C LYS A 8 -20.50 11.56 -18.54
N GLY A 9 -21.22 10.49 -18.91
CA GLY A 9 -20.93 9.13 -18.42
C GLY A 9 -19.58 8.62 -18.93
N LYS A 10 -19.29 8.84 -20.22
CA LYS A 10 -17.98 8.47 -20.81
C LYS A 10 -16.81 9.21 -20.14
N ILE A 11 -16.96 10.50 -19.82
CA ILE A 11 -15.92 11.28 -19.12
C ILE A 11 -15.71 10.76 -17.70
N LYS A 12 -16.79 10.43 -16.97
CA LYS A 12 -16.70 9.87 -15.61
C LYS A 12 -15.93 8.54 -15.60
N MET A 13 -16.26 7.65 -16.55
CA MET A 13 -15.59 6.35 -16.71
C MET A 13 -14.11 6.51 -17.09
N LEU A 14 -13.81 7.38 -18.06
CA LEU A 14 -12.42 7.65 -18.46
C LEU A 14 -11.58 8.16 -17.27
N LEU A 15 -12.12 9.09 -16.47
CA LEU A 15 -11.44 9.60 -15.29
C LEU A 15 -11.19 8.48 -14.26
N THR A 16 -12.17 7.60 -14.03
CA THR A 16 -11.98 6.44 -13.13
C THR A 16 -10.84 5.56 -13.63
N LYS A 17 -10.81 5.23 -14.92
CA LYS A 17 -9.71 4.45 -15.53
C LYS A 17 -8.34 5.12 -15.35
N ILE A 18 -8.23 6.43 -15.58
CA ILE A 18 -6.99 7.17 -15.38
C ILE A 18 -6.53 7.05 -13.91
N LEU A 19 -7.44 7.22 -12.94
CA LEU A 19 -7.11 7.11 -11.53
C LEU A 19 -6.65 5.70 -11.14
N LEU A 20 -7.30 4.65 -11.69
CA LEU A 20 -6.90 3.26 -11.46
C LEU A 20 -5.50 2.97 -12.04
N LEU A 21 -5.21 3.44 -13.26
CA LEU A 21 -3.90 3.29 -13.88
C LEU A 21 -2.82 4.05 -13.08
N THR A 22 -3.14 5.24 -12.59
CA THR A 22 -2.24 6.02 -11.71
C THR A 22 -1.92 5.24 -10.45
N ALA A 23 -2.91 4.60 -9.82
CA ALA A 23 -2.68 3.79 -8.63
C ALA A 23 -1.86 2.53 -8.92
N PHE A 24 -2.12 1.86 -10.05
CA PHE A 24 -1.28 0.73 -10.49
C PHE A 24 0.20 1.15 -10.56
N ILE A 25 0.50 2.26 -11.24
CA ILE A 25 1.88 2.79 -11.35
C ILE A 25 2.42 3.14 -9.96
N GLY A 26 1.63 3.79 -9.11
CA GLY A 26 2.01 4.14 -7.74
C GLY A 26 2.43 2.91 -6.92
N HIS A 27 1.65 1.83 -6.97
CA HIS A 27 1.98 0.60 -6.27
C HIS A 27 3.20 -0.13 -6.85
N VAL A 28 3.43 -0.07 -8.16
CA VAL A 28 4.66 -0.61 -8.79
C VAL A 28 5.89 0.15 -8.29
N ILE A 29 5.83 1.48 -8.25
CA ILE A 29 6.92 2.33 -7.72
C ILE A 29 7.12 2.05 -6.22
N CYS A 30 6.05 2.02 -5.42
CA CYS A 30 6.13 1.76 -3.99
C CYS A 30 6.72 0.36 -3.69
N ARG A 31 6.37 -0.66 -4.49
CA ARG A 31 7.00 -1.99 -4.42
C ARG A 31 8.53 -1.92 -4.63
N LYS A 32 9.00 -1.04 -5.54
CA LYS A 32 10.44 -0.80 -5.73
C LYS A 32 11.04 -0.11 -4.52
N CYS A 33 10.35 0.87 -3.93
CA CYS A 33 10.77 1.53 -2.70
C CYS A 33 10.92 0.53 -1.55
N ASP A 34 9.92 -0.34 -1.33
CA ASP A 34 10.01 -1.42 -0.33
C ASP A 34 11.24 -2.31 -0.56
N SER A 35 11.60 -2.56 -1.84
CA SER A 35 12.77 -3.36 -2.15
C SER A 35 14.08 -2.67 -1.79
N LEU A 36 14.14 -1.33 -1.90
CA LEU A 36 15.32 -0.55 -1.53
C LEU A 36 15.57 -0.54 -0.02
N LEU A 37 14.52 -0.71 0.80
CA LEU A 37 14.63 -0.88 2.24
C LEU A 37 14.93 -2.32 2.62
N ALA A 38 14.19 -3.27 2.06
CA ALA A 38 14.23 -4.66 2.50
C ALA A 38 15.43 -5.46 1.98
N TYR A 39 16.02 -5.09 0.83
CA TYR A 39 17.19 -5.80 0.30
C TYR A 39 18.47 -5.02 0.58
N THR A 40 19.30 -5.59 1.43
CA THR A 40 20.64 -5.10 1.75
C THR A 40 21.70 -5.90 0.99
N PRO A 41 22.97 -5.47 0.94
CA PRO A 41 24.04 -6.28 0.36
C PRO A 41 24.19 -7.64 1.04
N SER A 42 23.90 -7.74 2.35
CA SER A 42 23.96 -8.98 3.14
C SER A 42 22.68 -9.84 3.04
N GLY A 43 21.72 -9.49 2.19
CA GLY A 43 20.50 -10.25 1.95
C GLY A 43 19.22 -9.51 2.39
N ARG A 44 18.12 -10.25 2.52
CA ARG A 44 16.82 -9.66 2.85
C ARG A 44 16.68 -9.41 4.34
N PHE A 45 16.39 -8.16 4.71
CA PHE A 45 16.01 -7.78 6.07
C PHE A 45 14.63 -8.33 6.47
N SER A 46 14.54 -8.78 7.70
CA SER A 46 13.33 -9.36 8.28
C SER A 46 13.17 -8.98 9.75
N ALA A 47 11.97 -9.14 10.29
CA ALA A 47 11.72 -8.92 11.71
C ALA A 47 12.58 -9.83 12.64
N ALA A 48 13.09 -10.95 12.13
CA ALA A 48 13.99 -11.81 12.88
C ALA A 48 15.36 -11.19 13.10
N ASP A 49 15.82 -10.31 12.20
CA ASP A 49 17.09 -9.60 12.31
C ASP A 49 17.02 -8.51 13.41
N MET A 50 15.81 -8.01 13.71
CA MET A 50 15.58 -7.01 14.77
C MET A 50 15.69 -7.59 16.20
N LYS A 51 15.94 -8.88 16.38
CA LYS A 51 16.01 -9.52 17.70
C LYS A 51 17.29 -9.23 18.45
N SER A 52 18.37 -8.80 17.78
CA SER A 52 19.62 -8.41 18.42
C SER A 52 20.38 -7.40 17.56
N CYS A 53 21.13 -6.53 18.21
CA CYS A 53 21.97 -5.53 17.54
C CYS A 53 22.92 -6.18 16.53
N GLY A 54 23.63 -7.25 16.93
CA GLY A 54 24.59 -7.94 16.05
C GLY A 54 23.96 -8.45 14.75
N LYS A 55 22.81 -9.11 14.82
CA LYS A 55 22.09 -9.58 13.61
C LYS A 55 21.63 -8.44 12.71
N MET A 56 21.11 -7.39 13.33
CA MET A 56 20.67 -6.22 12.58
C MET A 56 21.88 -5.51 11.94
N ALA A 57 22.99 -5.35 12.68
CA ALA A 57 24.23 -4.74 12.17
C ALA A 57 24.83 -5.52 11.00
N GLU A 58 24.91 -6.85 11.10
CA GLU A 58 25.34 -7.74 10.03
C GLU A 58 24.44 -7.60 8.80
N ARG A 59 23.11 -7.58 9.00
CA ARG A 59 22.15 -7.44 7.92
C ARG A 59 22.29 -6.11 7.18
N PHE A 60 22.52 -5.02 7.89
CA PHE A 60 22.67 -3.68 7.32
C PHE A 60 24.11 -3.32 6.93
N GLU A 61 25.05 -4.28 6.98
CA GLU A 61 26.41 -4.05 6.49
C GLU A 61 26.41 -3.65 5.02
N GLY A 62 27.13 -2.58 4.67
CA GLY A 62 27.19 -2.04 3.32
C GLY A 62 25.88 -1.41 2.80
N MET A 63 24.84 -1.28 3.64
CA MET A 63 23.58 -0.64 3.23
C MET A 63 23.79 0.83 2.87
N SER A 64 23.28 1.21 1.69
CA SER A 64 23.41 2.58 1.18
C SER A 64 22.38 3.52 1.80
N LEU A 65 22.85 4.56 2.49
CA LEU A 65 21.98 5.67 2.96
C LEU A 65 21.22 6.33 1.82
N LYS A 66 21.80 6.39 0.61
CA LYS A 66 21.14 6.93 -0.58
C LYS A 66 19.91 6.10 -0.97
N ASN A 67 19.99 4.77 -0.89
CA ASN A 67 18.86 3.89 -1.22
C ASN A 67 17.71 4.09 -0.23
N ILE A 68 18.02 4.22 1.06
CA ILE A 68 17.04 4.50 2.10
C ILE A 68 16.34 5.84 1.83
N MET A 69 17.11 6.90 1.54
CA MET A 69 16.57 8.22 1.22
C MET A 69 15.70 8.21 -0.05
N ILE A 70 16.15 7.53 -1.10
CA ILE A 70 15.35 7.38 -2.34
C ILE A 70 14.03 6.68 -2.04
N SER A 71 14.06 5.59 -1.25
CA SER A 71 12.85 4.88 -0.87
C SER A 71 11.87 5.79 -0.14
N MET A 72 12.32 6.51 0.90
CA MET A 72 11.46 7.42 1.66
C MET A 72 10.85 8.50 0.77
N LEU A 73 11.68 9.20 0.00
CA LEU A 73 11.25 10.37 -0.76
C LEU A 73 10.38 9.99 -1.97
N LEU A 74 10.70 8.90 -2.67
CA LEU A 74 9.93 8.42 -3.81
C LEU A 74 8.67 7.67 -3.38
N GLY A 75 8.69 7.04 -2.20
CA GLY A 75 7.53 6.34 -1.66
C GLY A 75 6.35 7.27 -1.36
N VAL A 76 6.61 8.51 -0.95
CA VAL A 76 5.53 9.49 -0.67
C VAL A 76 4.68 9.76 -1.91
N PRO A 77 5.21 10.27 -3.05
CA PRO A 77 4.41 10.48 -4.24
C PRO A 77 3.83 9.17 -4.81
N ALA A 78 4.52 8.04 -4.68
CA ALA A 78 3.99 6.75 -5.11
C ALA A 78 2.73 6.35 -4.32
N LEU A 79 2.73 6.53 -3.00
CA LEU A 79 1.56 6.27 -2.16
C LEU A 79 0.45 7.30 -2.38
N MET A 80 0.77 8.56 -2.69
CA MET A 80 -0.24 9.55 -3.12
C MET A 80 -0.92 9.11 -4.43
N MET A 81 -0.16 8.62 -5.41
CA MET A 81 -0.71 8.04 -6.64
C MET A 81 -1.64 6.86 -6.35
N SER A 82 -1.27 6.00 -5.40
CA SER A 82 -2.15 4.90 -4.93
C SER A 82 -3.44 5.43 -4.33
N GLY A 83 -3.39 6.53 -3.59
CA GLY A 83 -4.55 7.22 -3.05
C GLY A 83 -5.54 7.71 -4.11
N PHE A 84 -5.05 8.22 -5.23
CA PHE A 84 -5.93 8.63 -6.33
C PHE A 84 -6.79 7.48 -6.86
N GLY A 85 -6.25 6.27 -6.97
CA GLY A 85 -7.04 5.11 -7.37
C GLY A 85 -8.04 4.68 -6.30
N ALA A 86 -7.65 4.72 -5.02
CA ALA A 86 -8.58 4.42 -3.92
C ALA A 86 -9.78 5.37 -3.95
N PHE A 87 -9.56 6.67 -4.09
CA PHE A 87 -10.65 7.66 -4.22
C PHE A 87 -11.40 7.52 -5.56
N GLY A 88 -10.75 7.07 -6.63
CA GLY A 88 -11.40 6.71 -7.89
C GLY A 88 -12.44 5.59 -7.70
N LEU A 89 -12.09 4.53 -6.94
CA LEU A 89 -13.02 3.47 -6.57
C LEU A 89 -14.12 3.95 -5.61
N CYS A 90 -13.81 4.83 -4.67
CA CYS A 90 -14.85 5.44 -3.82
C CYS A 90 -15.86 6.19 -4.67
N ARG A 91 -15.40 7.00 -5.63
CA ARG A 91 -16.27 7.73 -6.57
C ARG A 91 -17.12 6.78 -7.41
N TYR A 92 -16.55 5.70 -7.91
CA TYR A 92 -17.27 4.65 -8.61
C TYR A 92 -18.37 4.08 -7.72
N MET A 93 -18.03 3.72 -6.46
CA MET A 93 -18.96 3.14 -5.50
C MET A 93 -20.12 4.10 -5.13
N PHE A 94 -19.86 5.40 -5.03
CA PHE A 94 -20.92 6.39 -4.80
C PHE A 94 -22.01 6.38 -5.88
N GLY A 95 -21.72 5.89 -7.09
CA GLY A 95 -22.70 5.69 -8.14
C GLY A 95 -23.73 4.58 -7.85
N PHE A 96 -23.42 3.68 -6.91
CA PHE A 96 -24.26 2.53 -6.54
C PHE A 96 -24.79 2.62 -5.12
N SER A 97 -23.97 3.04 -4.17
CA SER A 97 -24.34 3.13 -2.75
C SER A 97 -23.57 4.24 -2.05
N LYS A 98 -24.31 5.20 -1.48
CA LYS A 98 -23.74 6.26 -0.64
C LYS A 98 -23.09 5.68 0.62
N VAL A 99 -23.69 4.66 1.23
CA VAL A 99 -23.18 4.03 2.46
C VAL A 99 -21.83 3.38 2.20
N TYR A 100 -21.75 2.47 1.22
CA TYR A 100 -20.49 1.83 0.87
C TYR A 100 -19.43 2.84 0.40
N GLY A 101 -19.84 3.82 -0.42
CA GLY A 101 -18.95 4.88 -0.88
C GLY A 101 -18.36 5.71 0.26
N THR A 102 -19.17 6.05 1.28
CA THR A 102 -18.70 6.79 2.45
C THR A 102 -17.74 5.96 3.31
N ILE A 103 -18.06 4.70 3.60
CA ILE A 103 -17.18 3.79 4.35
C ILE A 103 -15.84 3.67 3.64
N MET A 104 -15.85 3.42 2.33
CA MET A 104 -14.64 3.33 1.53
C MET A 104 -13.84 4.64 1.54
N ALA A 105 -14.48 5.80 1.43
CA ALA A 105 -13.78 7.08 1.39
C ALA A 105 -13.07 7.39 2.72
N ILE A 106 -13.74 7.16 3.85
CA ILE A 106 -13.14 7.31 5.18
C ILE A 106 -11.97 6.34 5.35
N SER A 107 -12.17 5.07 4.99
CA SER A 107 -11.14 4.02 5.09
C SER A 107 -9.93 4.30 4.20
N ALA A 108 -10.16 4.79 2.97
CA ALA A 108 -9.10 5.20 2.05
C ALA A 108 -8.29 6.38 2.60
N ALA A 109 -8.95 7.39 3.17
CA ALA A 109 -8.28 8.53 3.78
C ALA A 109 -7.40 8.07 4.96
N VAL A 110 -7.94 7.25 5.87
CA VAL A 110 -7.18 6.66 6.97
C VAL A 110 -6.00 5.86 6.43
N PHE A 111 -6.22 4.94 5.49
CA PHE A 111 -5.15 4.14 4.91
C PHE A 111 -4.02 5.02 4.35
N ILE A 112 -4.33 5.97 3.47
CA ILE A 112 -3.31 6.77 2.76
C ILE A 112 -2.53 7.66 3.70
N CYS A 113 -3.19 8.35 4.63
CA CYS A 113 -2.50 9.19 5.60
C CYS A 113 -1.50 8.39 6.45
N PHE A 114 -1.95 7.27 6.99
CA PHE A 114 -1.14 6.48 7.92
C PHE A 114 -0.10 5.60 7.21
N VAL A 115 -0.35 5.12 5.98
CA VAL A 115 0.66 4.34 5.24
C VAL A 115 1.81 5.21 4.76
N ILE A 116 1.56 6.46 4.36
CA ILE A 116 2.63 7.41 4.02
C ILE A 116 3.50 7.67 5.24
N ALA A 117 2.89 7.98 6.38
CA ALA A 117 3.62 8.18 7.63
C ALA A 117 4.44 6.93 8.01
N HIS A 118 3.82 5.76 8.00
CA HIS A 118 4.50 4.50 8.31
C HIS A 118 5.69 4.22 7.39
N HIS A 119 5.54 4.42 6.08
CA HIS A 119 6.60 4.20 5.11
C HIS A 119 7.82 5.10 5.37
N VAL A 120 7.58 6.39 5.62
CA VAL A 120 8.65 7.34 5.97
C VAL A 120 9.31 6.96 7.29
N LEU A 121 8.55 6.62 8.33
CA LEU A 121 9.08 6.24 9.62
C LEU A 121 9.93 4.96 9.58
N CYS A 122 9.56 3.97 8.75
CA CYS A 122 10.41 2.80 8.51
C CYS A 122 11.76 3.21 7.93
N GLY A 123 11.78 4.05 6.90
CA GLY A 123 13.02 4.52 6.31
C GLY A 123 13.85 5.39 7.26
N VAL A 124 13.22 6.24 8.07
CA VAL A 124 13.91 7.03 9.13
C VAL A 124 14.60 6.10 10.13
N THR A 125 13.91 5.04 10.57
CA THR A 125 14.46 4.06 11.51
C THR A 125 15.71 3.39 10.93
N GLU A 126 15.67 2.92 9.70
CA GLU A 126 16.81 2.31 9.01
C GLU A 126 17.94 3.33 8.79
N TRP A 127 17.58 4.55 8.36
CA TRP A 127 18.55 5.61 8.12
C TRP A 127 19.34 5.97 9.39
N ILE A 128 18.65 6.13 10.53
CA ILE A 128 19.30 6.42 11.83
C ILE A 128 20.25 5.27 12.19
N PHE A 129 19.79 4.02 12.09
CA PHE A 129 20.62 2.88 12.44
C PHE A 129 21.92 2.82 11.62
N VAL A 130 21.81 2.97 10.31
CA VAL A 130 22.98 2.93 9.40
C VAL A 130 23.86 4.18 9.58
N ARG A 131 23.27 5.36 9.75
CA ARG A 131 23.99 6.64 9.88
C ARG A 131 24.84 6.72 11.15
N PHE A 132 24.38 6.09 12.23
CA PHE A 132 25.07 6.03 13.53
C PHE A 132 25.83 4.72 13.72
N ASP A 133 26.42 4.20 12.62
CA ASP A 133 27.37 3.09 12.59
C ASP A 133 26.87 1.78 13.21
N ARG A 134 25.55 1.59 13.26
CA ARG A 134 24.89 0.36 13.72
C ARG A 134 25.30 -0.02 15.16
N THR A 135 25.53 0.99 16.01
CA THR A 135 25.89 0.81 17.41
C THR A 135 24.73 0.27 18.25
N GLU A 136 25.06 -0.25 19.45
CA GLU A 136 24.04 -0.71 20.41
C GLU A 136 23.10 0.41 20.86
N GLU A 137 23.60 1.65 20.97
CA GLU A 137 22.78 2.81 21.30
C GLU A 137 21.80 3.14 20.18
N SER A 138 22.27 3.18 18.91
CA SER A 138 21.38 3.41 17.77
C SER A 138 20.35 2.29 17.63
N TYR A 139 20.73 1.04 17.88
CA TYR A 139 19.82 -0.10 17.88
C TYR A 139 18.70 0.06 18.92
N LYS A 140 19.01 0.39 20.15
CA LYS A 140 18.01 0.62 21.21
C LYS A 140 17.08 1.77 20.85
N ALA A 141 17.64 2.90 20.39
CA ALA A 141 16.86 4.07 19.99
C ALA A 141 15.89 3.76 18.85
N VAL A 142 16.34 3.08 17.79
CA VAL A 142 15.46 2.76 16.64
C VAL A 142 14.41 1.71 17.00
N LEU A 143 14.70 0.73 17.87
CA LEU A 143 13.71 -0.22 18.33
C LEU A 143 12.62 0.45 19.18
N GLU A 144 13.00 1.34 20.08
CA GLU A 144 12.07 2.10 20.90
C GLU A 144 11.17 2.97 20.01
N PHE A 145 11.76 3.74 19.09
CA PHE A 145 11.05 4.57 18.15
C PHE A 145 10.09 3.75 17.29
N PHE A 146 10.53 2.61 16.73
CA PHE A 146 9.69 1.74 15.91
C PHE A 146 8.51 1.17 16.70
N LYS A 147 8.71 0.76 17.95
CA LYS A 147 7.63 0.30 18.83
C LYS A 147 6.59 1.40 19.08
N GLN A 148 7.03 2.62 19.38
CA GLN A 148 6.12 3.75 19.64
C GLN A 148 5.34 4.15 18.37
N THR A 149 5.97 4.08 17.20
CA THR A 149 5.35 4.45 15.92
C THR A 149 4.60 3.31 15.23
N ALA A 150 4.65 2.08 15.75
CA ALA A 150 3.97 0.92 15.19
C ALA A 150 2.44 1.10 15.07
N VAL A 151 1.84 1.99 15.86
CA VAL A 151 0.42 2.36 15.76
C VAL A 151 0.07 2.84 14.35
N MET A 152 0.98 3.52 13.64
CA MET A 152 0.76 3.96 12.26
C MET A 152 0.52 2.77 11.32
N MET A 153 1.27 1.69 11.49
CA MET A 153 1.09 0.44 10.75
C MET A 153 -0.27 -0.20 11.02
N TYR A 154 -0.66 -0.32 12.28
CA TYR A 154 -1.94 -0.94 12.64
C TYR A 154 -3.13 -0.14 12.11
N VAL A 155 -3.09 1.18 12.21
CA VAL A 155 -4.16 2.06 11.72
C VAL A 155 -4.25 2.01 10.19
N CYS A 156 -3.12 2.07 9.47
CA CYS A 156 -3.16 2.00 8.02
C CYS A 156 -3.69 0.65 7.51
N TYR A 157 -3.25 -0.48 8.10
CA TYR A 157 -3.77 -1.79 7.69
C TYR A 157 -5.23 -2.00 8.05
N THR A 158 -5.71 -1.43 9.17
CA THR A 158 -7.15 -1.42 9.48
C THR A 158 -7.93 -0.64 8.43
N GLY A 159 -7.46 0.54 8.03
CA GLY A 159 -8.07 1.32 6.96
C GLY A 159 -8.12 0.54 5.65
N LEU A 160 -7.00 -0.08 5.24
CA LEU A 160 -6.94 -0.91 4.03
C LEU A 160 -7.90 -2.10 4.12
N LEU A 161 -7.97 -2.78 5.25
CA LEU A 161 -8.84 -3.93 5.45
C LEU A 161 -10.31 -3.54 5.32
N VAL A 162 -10.74 -2.47 5.99
CA VAL A 162 -12.13 -1.99 5.90
C VAL A 162 -12.48 -1.58 4.47
N PHE A 163 -11.58 -0.88 3.78
CA PHE A 163 -11.75 -0.53 2.36
C PHE A 163 -11.93 -1.76 1.48
N ALA A 164 -11.02 -2.73 1.60
CA ALA A 164 -11.01 -3.93 0.76
C ALA A 164 -12.21 -4.84 1.04
N VAL A 165 -12.58 -5.04 2.32
CA VAL A 165 -13.78 -5.83 2.71
C VAL A 165 -15.05 -5.17 2.19
N THR A 166 -15.19 -3.85 2.36
CA THR A 166 -16.37 -3.12 1.88
C THR A 166 -16.54 -3.26 0.38
N PHE A 167 -15.47 -3.07 -0.39
CA PHE A 167 -15.51 -3.23 -1.84
C PHE A 167 -15.77 -4.69 -2.25
N PHE A 168 -15.13 -5.66 -1.59
CA PHE A 168 -15.36 -7.09 -1.85
C PHE A 168 -16.82 -7.47 -1.66
N ILE A 169 -17.42 -7.10 -0.53
CA ILE A 169 -18.84 -7.36 -0.24
C ILE A 169 -19.73 -6.72 -1.32
N ALA A 170 -19.47 -5.46 -1.68
CA ALA A 170 -20.27 -4.76 -2.68
C ALA A 170 -20.26 -5.49 -4.05
N VAL A 171 -19.12 -6.02 -4.47
CA VAL A 171 -19.02 -6.78 -5.74
C VAL A 171 -19.71 -8.14 -5.62
N VAL A 172 -19.41 -8.92 -4.59
CA VAL A 172 -19.96 -10.28 -4.41
C VAL A 172 -21.48 -10.28 -4.26
N THR A 173 -22.03 -9.28 -3.57
CA THR A 173 -23.49 -9.16 -3.39
C THR A 173 -24.21 -8.52 -4.59
N GLY A 174 -23.46 -8.06 -5.61
CA GLY A 174 -24.05 -7.45 -6.81
C GLY A 174 -24.56 -6.02 -6.59
N VAL A 175 -24.01 -5.30 -5.61
CA VAL A 175 -24.30 -3.86 -5.41
C VAL A 175 -23.76 -3.03 -6.57
N THR A 176 -22.68 -3.47 -7.21
CA THR A 176 -22.07 -2.81 -8.38
C THR A 176 -22.50 -3.49 -9.67
N ASP A 177 -22.20 -2.89 -10.81
CA ASP A 177 -22.39 -3.46 -12.14
C ASP A 177 -21.25 -4.41 -12.56
N LEU A 178 -20.20 -4.54 -11.74
CA LEU A 178 -19.16 -5.53 -11.96
C LEU A 178 -19.73 -6.95 -11.82
N PRO A 179 -19.30 -7.90 -12.68
CA PRO A 179 -19.67 -9.28 -12.49
C PRO A 179 -19.16 -9.80 -11.15
N ARG A 180 -19.95 -10.61 -10.44
CA ARG A 180 -19.59 -11.06 -9.07
C ARG A 180 -18.23 -11.72 -8.97
N TRP A 181 -17.81 -12.44 -10.00
CA TRP A 181 -16.48 -13.06 -10.06
C TRP A 181 -15.32 -12.03 -10.09
N ALA A 182 -15.58 -10.77 -10.46
CA ALA A 182 -14.55 -9.72 -10.43
C ALA A 182 -14.02 -9.45 -9.01
N CYS A 183 -14.67 -9.98 -7.96
CA CYS A 183 -14.16 -9.96 -6.59
C CYS A 183 -12.77 -10.63 -6.44
N ILE A 184 -12.37 -11.51 -7.37
CA ILE A 184 -11.02 -12.11 -7.38
C ILE A 184 -9.92 -11.06 -7.55
N PHE A 185 -10.21 -9.93 -8.19
CA PHE A 185 -9.30 -8.78 -8.31
C PHE A 185 -9.30 -7.88 -7.08
N ASN A 186 -9.97 -8.24 -5.99
CA ASN A 186 -9.86 -7.50 -4.76
C ASN A 186 -8.51 -7.79 -4.07
N THR A 187 -7.98 -6.79 -3.36
CA THR A 187 -6.73 -6.92 -2.59
C THR A 187 -6.71 -8.14 -1.66
N LEU A 188 -7.84 -8.49 -1.03
CA LEU A 188 -7.90 -9.59 -0.05
C LEU A 188 -7.55 -10.95 -0.66
N PRO A 189 -8.27 -11.49 -1.69
CA PRO A 189 -7.91 -12.75 -2.30
C PRO A 189 -6.52 -12.70 -2.95
N LEU A 190 -6.14 -11.59 -3.58
CA LEU A 190 -4.82 -11.45 -4.19
C LEU A 190 -3.71 -11.50 -3.13
N PHE A 191 -3.89 -10.82 -2.00
CA PHE A 191 -2.92 -10.85 -0.90
C PHE A 191 -2.78 -12.26 -0.31
N LEU A 192 -3.89 -12.97 -0.10
CA LEU A 192 -3.86 -14.36 0.42
C LEU A 192 -3.11 -15.30 -0.52
N VAL A 193 -3.35 -15.20 -1.83
CA VAL A 193 -2.65 -16.02 -2.84
C VAL A 193 -1.17 -15.68 -2.92
N LEU A 194 -0.78 -14.42 -2.74
CA LEU A 194 0.61 -13.98 -2.85
C LEU A 194 1.44 -14.19 -1.57
N THR A 195 0.80 -14.26 -0.39
CA THR A 195 1.48 -14.38 0.92
C THR A 195 2.44 -15.57 1.01
N PRO A 196 2.12 -16.79 0.52
CA PRO A 196 3.02 -17.94 0.58
C PRO A 196 4.35 -17.74 -0.13
N PHE A 197 4.40 -16.86 -1.14
CA PHE A 197 5.63 -16.57 -1.90
C PHE A 197 6.60 -15.64 -1.15
N LYS A 198 6.18 -15.09 0.01
CA LYS A 198 7.00 -14.23 0.87
C LYS A 198 7.69 -13.08 0.11
N LEU A 199 7.03 -12.50 -0.88
CA LEU A 199 7.58 -11.40 -1.67
C LEU A 199 7.68 -10.12 -0.84
N VAL A 200 8.73 -9.32 -1.06
CA VAL A 200 8.81 -7.97 -0.49
C VAL A 200 7.73 -7.11 -1.14
N GLY A 201 7.01 -6.32 -0.35
CA GLY A 201 5.92 -5.48 -0.85
C GLY A 201 4.71 -6.27 -1.39
N THR A 202 4.40 -7.46 -0.81
CA THR A 202 3.25 -8.28 -1.21
C THR A 202 1.95 -7.48 -1.28
N GLY A 203 1.71 -6.57 -0.31
CA GLY A 203 0.54 -5.70 -0.32
C GLY A 203 0.51 -4.76 -1.52
N ASN A 204 1.65 -4.19 -1.91
CA ASN A 204 1.76 -3.36 -3.10
C ASN A 204 1.52 -4.15 -4.39
N ILE A 205 1.99 -5.41 -4.47
CA ILE A 205 1.73 -6.28 -5.62
C ILE A 205 0.23 -6.60 -5.72
N ALA A 206 -0.40 -6.98 -4.60
CA ALA A 206 -1.83 -7.28 -4.56
C ALA A 206 -2.68 -6.07 -4.98
N ASN A 207 -2.39 -4.89 -4.45
CA ASN A 207 -3.08 -3.67 -4.83
C ASN A 207 -2.82 -3.27 -6.31
N ALA A 208 -1.60 -3.41 -6.81
CA ALA A 208 -1.31 -3.16 -8.22
C ALA A 208 -2.16 -4.07 -9.13
N LEU A 209 -2.21 -5.36 -8.84
CA LEU A 209 -3.04 -6.32 -9.59
C LEU A 209 -4.53 -6.00 -9.48
N MET A 210 -5.02 -5.58 -8.31
CA MET A 210 -6.39 -5.11 -8.14
C MET A 210 -6.70 -3.94 -9.08
N TYR A 211 -5.89 -2.88 -9.04
CA TYR A 211 -6.15 -1.70 -9.85
C TYR A 211 -6.03 -1.97 -11.35
N LEU A 212 -5.08 -2.81 -11.77
CA LEU A 212 -4.94 -3.22 -13.17
C LEU A 212 -6.14 -4.06 -13.63
N GLY A 213 -6.57 -5.04 -12.83
CA GLY A 213 -7.74 -5.84 -13.13
C GLY A 213 -9.00 -4.99 -13.26
N LEU A 214 -9.26 -4.11 -12.29
CA LEU A 214 -10.42 -3.23 -12.31
C LEU A 214 -10.36 -2.21 -13.47
N PHE A 215 -9.18 -1.73 -13.86
CA PHE A 215 -9.00 -0.88 -15.06
C PHE A 215 -9.53 -1.56 -16.34
N ILE A 216 -9.38 -2.87 -16.43
CA ILE A 216 -9.84 -3.65 -17.59
C ILE A 216 -11.38 -3.76 -17.59
N PHE A 217 -12.01 -3.93 -16.40
CA PHE A 217 -13.44 -4.25 -16.29
C PHE A 217 -14.34 -3.03 -16.04
N ILE A 218 -13.84 -1.94 -15.53
CA ILE A 218 -14.55 -0.66 -15.43
C ILE A 218 -14.30 0.16 -16.71
#